data_7bfde050a36fb7524f78f94c71f6b2a8
#
_entry.id   7bfde050a36fb7524f78f94c71f6b2a8
#
_cell.length_a   1.000
_cell.length_b   1.000
_cell.length_c   1.000
_cell.angle_alpha   90.00
_cell.angle_beta   90.00
_cell.angle_gamma   90.00
#
_symmetry.space_group_name_H-M   'P 1'
#
loop_
_entity.id
_entity.type
_entity.pdbx_description
1 polymer ?
#
loop_
_entity_poly.entity_id
_entity_poly.type
_entity_poly.pdbx_seq_one_letter_code
_entity_poly.pdbx_strand_id
1 'polypeptide(L)'
;MTKLDPKKLDADLRRGEVPSDLLAGVEGVDPTTILIVLWAGRLSRRVDAFYQERLRPQGLKYSDYSVLSILRFSGAMSPKQINGYLAITSGGLTKAIQRLEKAGLVSREPDPADGRGTRISLTKKGERTVTRMFQEDMKAHEALFGSISGDERKRIAVSLRELLDAFED
;
A
#
# COMPACT_ATOMS: atom_id res chain seq x y z
N MET A 1 19.07 19.72 25.25
CA MET A 1 18.56 18.48 24.66
C MET A 1 19.75 17.56 24.36
N THR A 2 19.85 16.45 25.06
CA THR A 2 20.87 15.42 24.81
C THR A 2 20.56 14.79 23.44
N LYS A 3 21.53 14.76 22.53
CA LYS A 3 21.35 14.10 21.23
C LYS A 3 21.27 12.59 21.50
N LEU A 4 20.14 11.99 21.16
CA LEU A 4 19.97 10.53 21.20
C LEU A 4 20.93 9.88 20.19
N ASP A 5 21.65 8.83 20.62
CA ASP A 5 22.43 8.00 19.70
C ASP A 5 21.46 7.22 18.76
N PRO A 6 21.53 7.44 17.44
CA PRO A 6 20.60 6.81 16.51
C PRO A 6 20.63 5.29 16.53
N LYS A 7 21.79 4.65 16.82
CA LYS A 7 21.92 3.20 16.89
C LYS A 7 21.25 2.64 18.13
N LYS A 8 21.46 3.30 19.29
CA LYS A 8 20.80 2.93 20.53
C LYS A 8 19.30 3.11 20.43
N LEU A 9 18.84 4.24 19.90
CA LEU A 9 17.42 4.52 19.66
C LEU A 9 16.76 3.42 18.79
N ASP A 10 17.39 3.03 17.67
CA ASP A 10 16.83 1.96 16.82
C ASP A 10 16.77 0.62 17.55
N ALA A 11 17.77 0.30 18.38
CA ALA A 11 17.79 -0.92 19.18
C ALA A 11 16.70 -0.93 20.25
N ASP A 12 16.49 0.19 20.97
CA ASP A 12 15.47 0.34 21.98
C ASP A 12 14.06 0.21 21.37
N LEU A 13 13.81 0.94 20.30
CA LEU A 13 12.53 0.87 19.57
C LEU A 13 12.23 -0.55 19.05
N ARG A 14 13.24 -1.32 18.61
CA ARG A 14 13.06 -2.72 18.18
C ARG A 14 12.63 -3.64 19.32
N ARG A 15 13.01 -3.33 20.56
CA ARG A 15 12.55 -4.04 21.76
C ARG A 15 11.18 -3.57 22.27
N GLY A 16 10.58 -2.58 21.62
CA GLY A 16 9.34 -1.95 22.08
C GLY A 16 9.56 -0.94 23.21
N GLU A 17 10.80 -0.50 23.42
CA GLU A 17 11.17 0.47 24.44
C GLU A 17 11.23 1.87 23.83
N VAL A 18 10.53 2.83 24.42
CA VAL A 18 10.61 4.24 24.06
C VAL A 18 11.46 4.95 25.09
N PRO A 19 12.64 5.48 24.69
CA PRO A 19 13.47 6.24 25.63
C PRO A 19 12.72 7.46 26.19
N SER A 20 12.79 7.67 27.50
CA SER A 20 12.14 8.81 28.17
C SER A 20 12.53 10.17 27.58
N ASP A 21 13.78 10.30 27.13
CA ASP A 21 14.30 11.51 26.48
C ASP A 21 13.58 11.86 25.16
N LEU A 22 12.98 10.86 24.51
CA LEU A 22 12.19 11.06 23.28
C LEU A 22 10.87 11.80 23.57
N LEU A 23 10.34 11.63 24.78
CA LEU A 23 9.10 12.24 25.26
C LEU A 23 9.35 13.43 26.20
N ALA A 24 10.60 13.86 26.36
CA ALA A 24 10.94 14.97 27.25
C ALA A 24 10.17 16.25 26.86
N GLY A 25 9.35 16.75 27.78
CA GLY A 25 8.49 17.92 27.58
C GLY A 25 7.13 17.64 26.91
N VAL A 26 6.77 16.37 26.75
CA VAL A 26 5.43 15.96 26.27
C VAL A 26 4.75 15.18 27.37
N GLU A 27 3.68 15.74 27.96
CA GLU A 27 2.93 15.12 29.03
C GLU A 27 1.65 14.45 28.51
N GLY A 28 1.19 13.40 29.20
CA GLY A 28 -0.09 12.74 28.90
C GLY A 28 -0.11 11.86 27.64
N VAL A 29 1.05 11.58 27.04
CA VAL A 29 1.14 10.71 25.84
C VAL A 29 1.58 9.31 26.25
N ASP A 30 0.81 8.31 25.83
CA ASP A 30 1.22 6.92 25.92
C ASP A 30 2.41 6.66 24.97
N PRO A 31 3.56 6.18 25.46
CA PRO A 31 4.73 5.87 24.66
C PRO A 31 4.45 4.91 23.49
N THR A 32 3.47 4.02 23.63
CA THR A 32 3.09 3.07 22.57
C THR A 32 2.58 3.76 21.31
N THR A 33 2.01 4.98 21.42
CA THR A 33 1.57 5.81 20.28
C THR A 33 2.72 6.07 19.31
N ILE A 34 3.91 6.40 19.84
CA ILE A 34 5.10 6.62 19.00
C ILE A 34 5.52 5.34 18.28
N LEU A 35 5.50 4.19 18.99
CA LEU A 35 5.85 2.91 18.39
C LEU A 35 4.91 2.55 17.25
N ILE A 36 3.60 2.74 17.42
CA ILE A 36 2.59 2.49 16.39
C ILE A 36 2.92 3.31 15.12
N VAL A 37 3.10 4.62 15.24
CA VAL A 37 3.39 5.51 14.10
C VAL A 37 4.72 5.14 13.42
N LEU A 38 5.77 4.89 14.20
CA LEU A 38 7.08 4.50 13.67
C LEU A 38 7.03 3.15 12.95
N TRP A 39 6.36 2.16 13.53
CA TRP A 39 6.24 0.83 12.91
C TRP A 39 5.36 0.85 11.68
N ALA A 40 4.24 1.58 11.70
CA ALA A 40 3.40 1.78 10.51
C ALA A 40 4.20 2.42 9.36
N GLY A 41 4.96 3.46 9.63
CA GLY A 41 5.82 4.09 8.63
C GLY A 41 6.96 3.20 8.14
N ARG A 42 7.54 2.36 9.00
CA ARG A 42 8.55 1.36 8.58
C ARG A 42 7.93 0.26 7.74
N LEU A 43 6.75 -0.23 8.12
CA LEU A 43 6.01 -1.26 7.39
C LEU A 43 5.65 -0.76 5.99
N SER A 44 5.09 0.44 5.86
CA SER A 44 4.77 1.06 4.57
C SER A 44 5.98 1.06 3.63
N ARG A 45 7.15 1.55 4.11
CA ARG A 45 8.37 1.55 3.31
C ARG A 45 8.85 0.14 2.92
N ARG A 46 8.67 -0.86 3.78
CA ARG A 46 9.03 -2.25 3.47
C ARG A 46 8.10 -2.86 2.42
N VAL A 47 6.81 -2.57 2.51
CA VAL A 47 5.82 -2.98 1.51
C VAL A 47 6.15 -2.34 0.16
N ASP A 48 6.41 -1.03 0.13
CA ASP A 48 6.81 -0.34 -1.10
C ASP A 48 8.08 -0.95 -1.73
N ALA A 49 9.12 -1.20 -0.92
CA ALA A 49 10.36 -1.81 -1.40
C ALA A 49 10.13 -3.23 -1.96
N PHE A 50 9.33 -4.04 -1.27
CA PHE A 50 8.96 -5.38 -1.70
C PHE A 50 8.31 -5.37 -3.10
N TYR A 51 7.34 -4.49 -3.32
CA TYR A 51 6.69 -4.37 -4.62
C TYR A 51 7.59 -3.72 -5.68
N GLN A 52 8.39 -2.72 -5.33
CA GLN A 52 9.33 -2.09 -6.28
C GLN A 52 10.31 -3.11 -6.86
N GLU A 53 10.88 -3.97 -6.03
CA GLU A 53 11.82 -5.01 -6.48
C GLU A 53 11.14 -6.01 -7.42
N ARG A 54 9.93 -6.47 -7.11
CA ARG A 54 9.18 -7.46 -7.88
C ARG A 54 8.62 -6.92 -9.19
N LEU A 55 8.25 -5.64 -9.24
CA LEU A 55 7.63 -5.00 -10.40
C LEU A 55 8.65 -4.43 -11.39
N ARG A 56 9.88 -4.12 -10.90
CA ARG A 56 10.93 -3.53 -11.73
C ARG A 56 11.25 -4.32 -13.01
N PRO A 57 11.35 -5.66 -13.02
CA PRO A 57 11.61 -6.42 -14.25
C PRO A 57 10.52 -6.27 -15.32
N GLN A 58 9.31 -5.89 -14.93
CA GLN A 58 8.17 -5.68 -15.80
C GLN A 58 8.01 -4.21 -16.21
N GLY A 59 8.88 -3.31 -15.75
CA GLY A 59 8.82 -1.88 -15.99
C GLY A 59 7.63 -1.20 -15.29
N LEU A 60 7.01 -1.85 -14.29
CA LEU A 60 5.85 -1.36 -13.56
C LEU A 60 6.25 -0.77 -12.21
N LYS A 61 5.45 0.17 -11.72
CA LYS A 61 5.52 0.72 -10.37
C LYS A 61 4.41 0.12 -9.50
N TYR A 62 4.51 0.26 -8.18
CA TYR A 62 3.47 -0.18 -7.27
C TYR A 62 2.10 0.49 -7.57
N SER A 63 2.09 1.79 -7.90
CA SER A 63 0.87 2.48 -8.34
C SER A 63 0.24 1.87 -9.59
N ASP A 64 1.03 1.34 -10.52
CA ASP A 64 0.53 0.67 -11.73
C ASP A 64 -0.14 -0.66 -11.36
N TYR A 65 0.52 -1.44 -10.51
CA TYR A 65 -0.02 -2.69 -9.99
C TYR A 65 -1.31 -2.48 -9.18
N SER A 66 -1.36 -1.43 -8.35
CA SER A 66 -2.56 -1.08 -7.58
C SER A 66 -3.75 -0.78 -8.48
N VAL A 67 -3.53 -0.02 -9.58
CA VAL A 67 -4.58 0.24 -10.59
C VAL A 67 -5.04 -1.06 -11.26
N LEU A 68 -4.12 -1.92 -11.68
CA LEU A 68 -4.47 -3.21 -12.28
C LEU A 68 -5.25 -4.10 -11.31
N SER A 69 -4.85 -4.13 -10.05
CA SER A 69 -5.48 -4.95 -9.00
C SER A 69 -6.90 -4.48 -8.71
N ILE A 70 -7.13 -3.18 -8.55
CA ILE A 70 -8.49 -2.69 -8.30
C ILE A 70 -9.42 -2.95 -9.49
N LEU A 71 -8.93 -2.78 -10.72
CA LEU A 71 -9.70 -3.08 -11.93
C LEU A 71 -10.01 -4.58 -12.06
N ARG A 72 -9.11 -5.46 -11.61
CA ARG A 72 -9.35 -6.91 -11.58
C ARG A 72 -10.49 -7.29 -10.64
N PHE A 73 -10.58 -6.66 -9.48
CA PHE A 73 -11.59 -6.97 -8.48
C PHE A 73 -12.94 -6.27 -8.72
N SER A 74 -12.91 -5.05 -9.23
CA SER A 74 -14.10 -4.21 -9.35
C SER A 74 -14.58 -4.03 -10.78
N GLY A 75 -13.85 -4.54 -11.78
CA GLY A 75 -14.17 -4.31 -13.20
C GLY A 75 -13.78 -2.91 -13.68
N ALA A 76 -14.44 -2.45 -14.75
CA ALA A 76 -14.20 -1.13 -15.34
C ALA A 76 -14.68 -0.01 -14.42
N MET A 77 -13.83 1.01 -14.21
CA MET A 77 -14.08 2.13 -13.27
C MET A 77 -13.69 3.47 -13.87
N SER A 78 -14.36 4.53 -13.46
CA SER A 78 -13.90 5.89 -13.77
C SER A 78 -12.61 6.22 -13.00
N PRO A 79 -11.75 7.14 -13.51
CA PRO A 79 -10.56 7.58 -12.78
C PRO A 79 -10.88 8.13 -11.39
N LYS A 80 -12.03 8.78 -11.21
CA LYS A 80 -12.49 9.28 -9.92
C LYS A 80 -12.74 8.14 -8.92
N GLN A 81 -13.41 7.07 -9.36
CA GLN A 81 -13.64 5.88 -8.53
C GLN A 81 -12.31 5.19 -8.17
N ILE A 82 -11.41 4.99 -9.13
CA ILE A 82 -10.08 4.40 -8.86
C ILE A 82 -9.33 5.22 -7.81
N ASN A 83 -9.35 6.56 -7.94
CA ASN A 83 -8.66 7.44 -6.99
C ASN A 83 -9.25 7.38 -5.58
N GLY A 84 -10.53 7.07 -5.43
CA GLY A 84 -11.18 6.90 -4.13
C GLY A 84 -10.75 5.62 -3.38
N TYR A 85 -10.18 4.64 -4.08
CA TYR A 85 -9.68 3.40 -3.47
C TYR A 85 -8.16 3.39 -3.25
N LEU A 86 -7.44 4.25 -3.95
CA LEU A 86 -5.98 4.23 -3.93
C LEU A 86 -5.42 5.49 -3.26
N ALA A 87 -4.53 5.32 -2.30
CA ALA A 87 -3.83 6.43 -1.63
C ALA A 87 -2.75 7.04 -2.55
N ILE A 88 -3.16 7.54 -3.72
CA ILE A 88 -2.28 8.19 -4.71
C ILE A 88 -2.87 9.53 -5.15
N THR A 89 -2.00 10.46 -5.53
CA THR A 89 -2.46 11.75 -6.05
C THR A 89 -3.11 11.60 -7.42
N SER A 90 -4.06 12.49 -7.78
CA SER A 90 -4.71 12.49 -9.10
C SER A 90 -3.71 12.55 -10.25
N GLY A 91 -2.63 13.31 -10.11
CA GLY A 91 -1.53 13.34 -11.09
C GLY A 91 -0.75 12.02 -11.16
N GLY A 92 -0.57 11.35 -10.00
CA GLY A 92 0.03 10.03 -9.92
C GLY A 92 -0.81 8.98 -10.63
N LEU A 93 -2.13 8.99 -10.41
CA LEU A 93 -3.08 8.11 -11.09
C LEU A 93 -3.08 8.32 -12.61
N THR A 94 -3.14 9.57 -13.06
CA THR A 94 -3.09 9.90 -14.49
C THR A 94 -1.84 9.32 -15.16
N LYS A 95 -0.68 9.50 -14.54
CA LYS A 95 0.59 8.94 -15.04
C LYS A 95 0.60 7.40 -15.01
N ALA A 96 0.01 6.76 -14.00
CA ALA A 96 -0.10 5.31 -13.93
C ALA A 96 -0.98 4.78 -15.08
N ILE A 97 -2.17 5.36 -15.29
CA ILE A 97 -3.06 4.96 -16.38
C ILE A 97 -2.36 5.12 -17.73
N GLN A 98 -1.69 6.25 -17.99
CA GLN A 98 -0.96 6.48 -19.24
C GLN A 98 0.13 5.42 -19.49
N ARG A 99 0.89 5.02 -18.47
CA ARG A 99 1.89 3.94 -18.60
C ARG A 99 1.23 2.61 -18.91
N LEU A 100 0.13 2.29 -18.24
CA LEU A 100 -0.61 1.06 -18.44
C LEU A 100 -1.28 0.98 -19.83
N GLU A 101 -1.80 2.09 -20.34
CA GLU A 101 -2.32 2.20 -21.70
C GLU A 101 -1.19 1.97 -22.73
N LYS A 102 -0.05 2.64 -22.55
CA LYS A 102 1.13 2.46 -23.42
C LYS A 102 1.64 1.01 -23.40
N ALA A 103 1.54 0.32 -22.26
CA ALA A 103 1.87 -1.10 -22.14
C ALA A 103 0.79 -2.04 -22.70
N GLY A 104 -0.37 -1.51 -23.07
CA GLY A 104 -1.52 -2.27 -23.59
C GLY A 104 -2.20 -3.14 -22.52
N LEU A 105 -2.10 -2.74 -21.25
CA LEU A 105 -2.68 -3.46 -20.11
C LEU A 105 -4.07 -2.95 -19.74
N VAL A 106 -4.35 -1.68 -20.00
CA VAL A 106 -5.68 -1.08 -19.83
C VAL A 106 -6.11 -0.35 -21.10
N SER A 107 -7.42 -0.13 -21.25
CA SER A 107 -8.04 0.69 -22.27
C SER A 107 -8.96 1.73 -21.65
N ARG A 108 -9.20 2.82 -22.38
CA ARG A 108 -10.24 3.80 -22.08
C ARG A 108 -11.45 3.54 -22.95
N GLU A 109 -12.61 3.60 -22.32
CA GLU A 109 -13.89 3.45 -22.99
C GLU A 109 -14.82 4.58 -22.55
N PRO A 110 -15.77 5.04 -23.38
CA PRO A 110 -16.82 5.94 -22.93
C PRO A 110 -17.59 5.31 -21.78
N ASP A 111 -17.97 6.10 -20.78
CA ASP A 111 -18.83 5.62 -19.71
C ASP A 111 -20.28 5.45 -20.25
N PRO A 112 -20.85 4.24 -20.22
CA PRO A 112 -22.21 4.03 -20.72
C PRO A 112 -23.28 4.75 -19.87
N ALA A 113 -22.98 5.10 -18.63
CA ALA A 113 -23.89 5.81 -17.74
C ALA A 113 -23.73 7.35 -17.83
N ASP A 114 -22.60 7.84 -18.32
CA ASP A 114 -22.30 9.26 -18.50
C ASP A 114 -21.55 9.43 -19.83
N GLY A 115 -22.26 9.88 -20.86
CA GLY A 115 -21.71 10.04 -22.21
C GLY A 115 -20.51 11.02 -22.32
N ARG A 116 -20.18 11.76 -21.25
CA ARG A 116 -18.98 12.61 -21.13
C ARG A 116 -17.90 11.96 -20.27
N GLY A 117 -18.24 10.87 -19.58
CA GLY A 117 -17.35 10.14 -18.70
C GLY A 117 -16.45 9.17 -19.45
N THR A 118 -15.36 8.79 -18.81
CA THR A 118 -14.42 7.77 -19.29
C THR A 118 -14.26 6.70 -18.23
N ARG A 119 -14.32 5.43 -18.63
CA ARG A 119 -13.97 4.28 -17.79
C ARG A 119 -12.66 3.67 -18.23
N ILE A 120 -11.93 3.17 -17.26
CA ILE A 120 -10.69 2.40 -17.46
C ILE A 120 -11.04 0.94 -17.26
N SER A 121 -10.67 0.11 -18.22
CA SER A 121 -10.88 -1.34 -18.17
C SER A 121 -9.58 -2.10 -18.41
N LEU A 122 -9.48 -3.33 -17.91
CA LEU A 122 -8.37 -4.23 -18.27
C LEU A 122 -8.55 -4.72 -19.71
N THR A 123 -7.46 -4.74 -20.46
CA THR A 123 -7.41 -5.50 -21.73
C THR A 123 -7.27 -7.00 -21.41
N LYS A 124 -7.49 -7.89 -22.39
CA LYS A 124 -7.19 -9.34 -22.25
C LYS A 124 -5.74 -9.59 -21.82
N LYS A 125 -4.79 -8.76 -22.27
CA LYS A 125 -3.39 -8.81 -21.85
C LYS A 125 -3.25 -8.36 -20.39
N GLY A 126 -3.93 -7.27 -20.00
CA GLY A 126 -3.94 -6.75 -18.63
C GLY A 126 -4.48 -7.77 -17.66
N GLU A 127 -5.61 -8.38 -17.97
CA GLU A 127 -6.24 -9.40 -17.11
C GLU A 127 -5.31 -10.62 -16.86
N ARG A 128 -4.72 -11.17 -17.93
CA ARG A 128 -3.75 -12.27 -17.78
C ARG A 128 -2.54 -11.84 -16.95
N THR A 129 -2.04 -10.63 -17.19
CA THR A 129 -0.86 -10.09 -16.51
C THR A 129 -1.12 -9.92 -15.01
N VAL A 130 -2.20 -9.22 -14.64
CA VAL A 130 -2.49 -8.97 -13.21
C VAL A 130 -2.88 -10.26 -12.48
N THR A 131 -3.57 -11.19 -13.13
CA THR A 131 -3.91 -12.49 -12.52
C THR A 131 -2.65 -13.28 -12.17
N ARG A 132 -1.68 -13.36 -13.09
CA ARG A 132 -0.39 -14.02 -12.82
C ARG A 132 0.37 -13.33 -11.69
N MET A 133 0.49 -11.99 -11.76
CA MET A 133 1.17 -11.21 -10.72
C MET A 133 0.53 -11.43 -9.35
N PHE A 134 -0.80 -11.38 -9.27
CA PHE A 134 -1.53 -11.61 -8.03
C PHE A 134 -1.25 -13.01 -7.44
N GLN A 135 -1.24 -14.05 -8.28
CA GLN A 135 -0.92 -15.42 -7.83
C GLN A 135 0.53 -15.52 -7.30
N GLU A 136 1.48 -14.89 -7.97
CA GLU A 136 2.88 -14.84 -7.54
C GLU A 136 3.03 -14.08 -6.22
N ASP A 137 2.31 -12.97 -6.05
CA ASP A 137 2.32 -12.17 -4.84
C ASP A 137 1.69 -12.90 -3.65
N MET A 138 0.58 -13.60 -3.85
CA MET A 138 -0.03 -14.39 -2.77
C MET A 138 0.91 -15.47 -2.25
N LYS A 139 1.65 -16.14 -3.13
CA LYS A 139 2.69 -17.11 -2.73
C LYS A 139 3.82 -16.44 -1.96
N ALA A 140 4.26 -15.27 -2.41
CA ALA A 140 5.33 -14.52 -1.75
C ALA A 140 4.89 -13.98 -0.37
N HIS A 141 3.66 -13.49 -0.25
CA HIS A 141 3.09 -13.09 1.04
C HIS A 141 2.95 -14.27 1.98
N GLU A 142 2.48 -15.43 1.50
CA GLU A 142 2.38 -16.62 2.34
C GLU A 142 3.75 -17.07 2.86
N ALA A 143 4.79 -17.00 2.04
CA ALA A 143 6.15 -17.28 2.47
C ALA A 143 6.66 -16.24 3.49
N LEU A 144 6.35 -14.95 3.28
CA LEU A 144 6.75 -13.86 4.19
C LEU A 144 6.09 -13.99 5.58
N PHE A 145 4.82 -14.38 5.60
CA PHE A 145 4.04 -14.50 6.84
C PHE A 145 4.04 -15.93 7.41
N GLY A 146 4.81 -16.86 6.85
CA GLY A 146 4.79 -18.29 7.21
C GLY A 146 5.12 -18.59 8.68
N SER A 147 5.90 -17.72 9.34
CA SER A 147 6.21 -17.84 10.77
C SER A 147 5.11 -17.29 11.70
N ILE A 148 4.08 -16.61 11.17
CA ILE A 148 2.99 -16.02 11.93
C ILE A 148 1.79 -16.94 11.85
N SER A 149 1.24 -17.35 13.00
CA SER A 149 0.05 -18.20 13.03
C SER A 149 -1.18 -17.55 12.39
N GLY A 150 -2.14 -18.34 11.91
CA GLY A 150 -3.35 -17.81 11.27
C GLY A 150 -4.16 -16.89 12.20
N ASP A 151 -4.22 -17.19 13.49
CA ASP A 151 -4.94 -16.35 14.45
C ASP A 151 -4.20 -15.05 14.75
N GLU A 152 -2.88 -15.07 14.77
CA GLU A 152 -2.06 -13.87 14.89
C GLU A 152 -2.23 -12.97 13.67
N ARG A 153 -2.21 -13.54 12.44
CA ARG A 153 -2.46 -12.78 11.21
C ARG A 153 -3.82 -12.09 11.23
N LYS A 154 -4.88 -12.77 11.73
CA LYS A 154 -6.22 -12.17 11.89
C LYS A 154 -6.19 -10.99 12.86
N ARG A 155 -5.55 -11.14 14.03
CA ARG A 155 -5.41 -10.05 15.01
C ARG A 155 -4.69 -8.85 14.42
N ILE A 156 -3.57 -9.08 13.74
CA ILE A 156 -2.80 -8.01 13.06
C ILE A 156 -3.67 -7.30 12.02
N ALA A 157 -4.42 -8.05 11.19
CA ALA A 157 -5.28 -7.47 10.17
C ALA A 157 -6.39 -6.58 10.77
N VAL A 158 -7.02 -7.03 11.88
CA VAL A 158 -8.04 -6.24 12.60
C VAL A 158 -7.43 -4.98 13.17
N SER A 159 -6.29 -5.08 13.88
CA SER A 159 -5.63 -3.92 14.48
C SER A 159 -5.14 -2.89 13.45
N LEU A 160 -4.66 -3.35 12.29
CA LEU A 160 -4.29 -2.45 11.18
C LEU A 160 -5.50 -1.72 10.60
N ARG A 161 -6.65 -2.38 10.48
CA ARG A 161 -7.90 -1.75 10.03
C ARG A 161 -8.37 -0.70 11.04
N GLU A 162 -8.41 -1.03 12.33
CA GLU A 162 -8.79 -0.09 13.39
C GLU A 162 -7.86 1.14 13.44
N LEU A 163 -6.56 0.91 13.19
CA LEU A 163 -5.60 2.00 13.09
C LEU A 163 -5.88 2.90 11.88
N LEU A 164 -6.22 2.33 10.71
CA LEU A 164 -6.58 3.12 9.52
C LEU A 164 -7.86 3.91 9.75
N ASP A 165 -8.89 3.29 10.32
CA ASP A 165 -10.16 3.96 10.66
C ASP A 165 -9.92 5.21 11.53
N ALA A 166 -8.98 5.14 12.49
CA ALA A 166 -8.62 6.28 13.36
C ALA A 166 -7.92 7.45 12.65
N PHE A 167 -7.45 7.28 11.40
CA PHE A 167 -6.89 8.37 10.58
C PHE A 167 -7.90 8.94 9.58
N GLU A 168 -9.05 8.28 9.39
CA GLU A 168 -10.09 8.71 8.44
C GLU A 168 -11.20 9.54 9.12
N ASP A 169 -11.31 9.47 10.47
CA ASP A 169 -12.22 10.29 11.31
C ASP A 169 -11.62 11.69 11.57
#